data_e40edf56726c4dff3abcce109b345ce4
#
_entry.id   e40edf56726c4dff3abcce109b345ce4
#
_cell.length_a   1.000
_cell.length_b   1.000
_cell.length_c   1.000
_cell.angle_alpha   90.00
_cell.angle_beta   90.00
_cell.angle_gamma   90.00
#
_symmetry.space_group_name_H-M   'P 1'
#
loop_
_entity.id
_entity.type
_entity.pdbx_description
1 polymer ?
#
loop_
_entity_poly.entity_id
_entity_poly.type
_entity_poly.pdbx_seq_one_letter_code
_entity_poly.pdbx_strand_id
1 'polypeptide(L)'
;MFHGSCRRVSKVLSLALEPISKSALHYLARKVSTIKIATEPKYMRCIAVDETKLSVKGVHVYVWSAVDVDSKELLALEASYGRSSLNALSFLKKALRMCTNKPLVLVDRGPWYRWAFERLGLEYRYERFGMRNSVERFFRYLKERTVVFHHKMSARNHIQGITNLKLFLSLFTLYYQAASTGR
;
A
#
# COMPACT_ATOMS: atom_id res chain seq x y z
N MET A 1 9.29 -8.41 -10.84
CA MET A 1 10.48 -8.36 -9.96
C MET A 1 10.20 -8.79 -8.51
N PHE A 2 8.97 -8.78 -8.00
CA PHE A 2 8.61 -9.22 -6.63
C PHE A 2 8.10 -10.67 -6.53
N HIS A 3 8.50 -11.56 -7.47
CA HIS A 3 8.08 -12.96 -7.48
C HIS A 3 9.01 -13.90 -6.70
N GLY A 4 10.05 -13.36 -6.08
CA GLY A 4 11.05 -14.16 -5.40
C GLY A 4 10.81 -14.29 -3.90
N SER A 5 10.78 -15.53 -3.37
CA SER A 5 10.98 -15.73 -1.94
C SER A 5 12.41 -15.31 -1.56
N CYS A 6 12.65 -14.92 -0.30
CA CYS A 6 14.00 -14.61 0.18
C CYS A 6 15.02 -15.72 -0.15
N ARG A 7 14.58 -16.99 -0.22
CA ARG A 7 15.42 -18.12 -0.63
C ARG A 7 15.82 -18.03 -2.10
N ARG A 8 14.90 -17.68 -3.02
CA ARG A 8 15.21 -17.53 -4.46
C ARG A 8 16.10 -16.31 -4.70
N VAL A 9 15.77 -15.20 -4.06
CA VAL A 9 16.56 -13.96 -4.17
C VAL A 9 17.98 -14.18 -3.64
N SER A 10 18.14 -14.84 -2.49
CA SER A 10 19.45 -15.22 -1.93
C SER A 10 20.26 -16.04 -2.94
N LYS A 11 19.66 -17.07 -3.57
CA LYS A 11 20.35 -17.87 -4.58
C LYS A 11 20.81 -17.05 -5.78
N VAL A 12 19.95 -16.18 -6.32
CA VAL A 12 20.28 -15.33 -7.48
C VAL A 12 21.40 -14.34 -7.13
N LEU A 13 21.31 -13.68 -5.97
CA LEU A 13 22.34 -12.74 -5.54
C LEU A 13 23.69 -13.45 -5.29
N SER A 14 23.67 -14.66 -4.72
CA SER A 14 24.90 -15.44 -4.51
C SER A 14 25.57 -15.92 -5.81
N LEU A 15 24.85 -15.91 -6.94
CA LEU A 15 25.45 -16.18 -8.25
C LEU A 15 26.06 -14.94 -8.91
N ALA A 16 25.54 -13.75 -8.59
CA ALA A 16 25.94 -12.50 -9.23
C ALA A 16 26.86 -11.63 -8.35
N LEU A 17 26.81 -11.84 -7.04
CA LEU A 17 27.51 -11.07 -6.02
C LEU A 17 28.09 -12.01 -4.96
N GLU A 18 28.50 -11.47 -3.83
CA GLU A 18 28.94 -12.28 -2.69
C GLU A 18 27.78 -13.13 -2.11
N PRO A 19 28.11 -14.31 -1.54
CA PRO A 19 27.11 -15.18 -0.92
C PRO A 19 26.34 -14.47 0.18
N ILE A 20 25.04 -14.31 0.01
CA ILE A 20 24.16 -13.71 1.00
C ILE A 20 23.16 -14.74 1.54
N SER A 21 23.10 -14.91 2.85
CA SER A 21 22.19 -15.86 3.46
C SER A 21 20.73 -15.38 3.39
N LYS A 22 19.78 -16.33 3.41
CA LYS A 22 18.35 -16.01 3.51
C LYS A 22 18.03 -15.14 4.74
N SER A 23 18.69 -15.39 5.87
CA SER A 23 18.47 -14.64 7.12
C SER A 23 18.99 -13.21 7.02
N ALA A 24 20.18 -13.03 6.41
CA ALA A 24 20.73 -11.71 6.16
C ALA A 24 19.82 -10.90 5.20
N LEU A 25 19.33 -11.54 4.13
CA LEU A 25 18.40 -10.88 3.21
C LEU A 25 17.08 -10.47 3.89
N HIS A 26 16.53 -11.34 4.74
CA HIS A 26 15.32 -11.00 5.51
C HIS A 26 15.57 -9.86 6.51
N TYR A 27 16.74 -9.85 7.16
CA TYR A 27 17.14 -8.76 8.05
C TYR A 27 17.27 -7.43 7.29
N LEU A 28 17.94 -7.44 6.14
CA LEU A 28 18.06 -6.26 5.27
C LEU A 28 16.68 -5.76 4.80
N ALA A 29 15.81 -6.65 4.37
CA ALA A 29 14.44 -6.30 3.98
C ALA A 29 13.69 -5.60 5.12
N ARG A 30 13.82 -6.07 6.37
CA ARG A 30 13.25 -5.42 7.54
C ARG A 30 13.85 -4.04 7.80
N LYS A 31 15.17 -3.89 7.71
CA LYS A 31 15.85 -2.60 7.83
C LYS A 31 15.38 -1.62 6.75
N VAL A 32 15.38 -2.04 5.49
CA VAL A 32 14.95 -1.21 4.37
C VAL A 32 13.48 -0.79 4.51
N SER A 33 12.61 -1.67 5.01
CA SER A 33 11.19 -1.35 5.19
C SER A 33 10.90 -0.26 6.21
N THR A 34 11.86 0.07 7.08
CA THR A 34 11.75 1.19 8.04
C THR A 34 12.18 2.52 7.45
N ILE A 35 12.86 2.51 6.31
CA ILE A 35 13.26 3.73 5.60
C ILE A 35 11.97 4.41 5.12
N LYS A 36 11.84 5.68 5.43
CA LYS A 36 10.82 6.55 4.86
C LYS A 36 11.51 7.46 3.87
N ILE A 37 11.06 7.43 2.63
CA ILE A 37 11.45 8.47 1.68
C ILE A 37 10.82 9.76 2.22
N ALA A 38 11.67 10.74 2.52
CA ALA A 38 11.19 12.05 2.92
C ALA A 38 10.49 12.67 1.71
N THR A 39 9.19 12.63 1.73
CA THR A 39 8.35 13.29 0.72
C THR A 39 7.72 14.47 1.44
N GLU A 40 8.03 15.67 0.97
CA GLU A 40 7.40 16.87 1.53
C GLU A 40 5.93 16.91 1.16
N PRO A 41 5.06 17.33 2.10
CA PRO A 41 3.65 17.52 1.80
C PRO A 41 3.46 18.53 0.67
N LYS A 42 2.55 18.22 -0.25
CA LYS A 42 2.23 19.05 -1.41
C LYS A 42 0.75 19.45 -1.40
N TYR A 43 0.43 20.51 -2.12
CA TYR A 43 -0.98 20.80 -2.41
C TYR A 43 -1.54 19.73 -3.34
N MET A 44 -2.64 19.11 -2.92
CA MET A 44 -3.37 18.10 -3.69
C MET A 44 -4.78 18.60 -4.00
N ARG A 45 -5.14 18.66 -5.27
CA ARG A 45 -6.49 19.04 -5.68
C ARG A 45 -7.50 17.94 -5.33
N CYS A 46 -7.13 16.71 -5.62
CA CYS A 46 -8.02 15.55 -5.50
C CYS A 46 -7.22 14.26 -5.28
N ILE A 47 -7.65 13.45 -4.33
CA ILE A 47 -7.08 12.12 -4.09
C ILE A 47 -8.13 11.04 -4.28
N ALA A 48 -7.74 9.89 -4.81
CA ALA A 48 -8.58 8.72 -4.93
C ALA A 48 -8.20 7.69 -3.85
N VAL A 49 -9.19 7.20 -3.14
CA VAL A 49 -9.01 6.23 -2.06
C VAL A 49 -9.86 4.98 -2.35
N ASP A 50 -9.25 3.83 -2.13
CA ASP A 50 -9.92 2.54 -2.32
C ASP A 50 -9.28 1.48 -1.42
N GLU A 51 -9.96 0.34 -1.23
CA GLU A 51 -9.37 -0.81 -0.56
C GLU A 51 -9.63 -2.10 -1.33
N THR A 52 -8.73 -3.05 -1.18
CA THR A 52 -8.86 -4.40 -1.73
C THR A 52 -8.79 -5.44 -0.63
N LYS A 53 -9.60 -6.48 -0.76
CA LYS A 53 -9.67 -7.59 0.19
C LYS A 53 -8.64 -8.67 -0.16
N LEU A 54 -7.94 -9.15 0.84
CA LEU A 54 -6.99 -10.27 0.76
C LEU A 54 -7.35 -11.34 1.77
N SER A 55 -7.07 -12.60 1.47
CA SER A 55 -7.17 -13.70 2.44
C SER A 55 -5.79 -14.15 2.89
N VAL A 56 -5.55 -14.10 4.20
CA VAL A 56 -4.30 -14.56 4.83
C VAL A 56 -4.62 -15.66 5.82
N LYS A 57 -4.32 -16.90 5.46
CA LYS A 57 -4.64 -18.07 6.31
C LYS A 57 -6.10 -18.12 6.77
N GLY A 58 -7.03 -17.86 5.87
CA GLY A 58 -8.48 -17.87 6.15
C GLY A 58 -9.00 -16.59 6.80
N VAL A 59 -8.14 -15.70 7.26
CA VAL A 59 -8.54 -14.41 7.83
C VAL A 59 -8.54 -13.32 6.74
N HIS A 60 -9.58 -12.51 6.71
CA HIS A 60 -9.66 -11.39 5.79
C HIS A 60 -8.80 -10.22 6.26
N VAL A 61 -8.03 -9.68 5.32
CA VAL A 61 -7.21 -8.48 5.51
C VAL A 61 -7.55 -7.51 4.39
N TYR A 62 -7.62 -6.23 4.72
CA TYR A 62 -7.91 -5.16 3.77
C TYR A 62 -6.65 -4.34 3.53
N VAL A 63 -6.33 -4.12 2.27
CA VAL A 63 -5.22 -3.26 1.85
C VAL A 63 -5.81 -1.98 1.30
N TRP A 64 -5.52 -0.87 1.97
CA TRP A 64 -5.96 0.48 1.65
C TRP A 64 -4.92 1.19 0.82
N SER A 65 -5.35 1.95 -0.16
CA SER A 65 -4.48 2.79 -1.00
C SER A 65 -5.08 4.18 -1.19
N ALA A 66 -4.24 5.19 -1.14
CA ALA A 66 -4.55 6.56 -1.52
C ALA A 66 -3.56 7.03 -2.59
N VAL A 67 -4.07 7.57 -3.68
CA VAL A 67 -3.29 8.01 -4.83
C VAL A 67 -3.71 9.43 -5.21
N ASP A 68 -2.76 10.31 -5.48
CA ASP A 68 -3.07 11.60 -6.10
C ASP A 68 -3.61 11.39 -7.50
N VAL A 69 -4.74 12.05 -7.80
CA VAL A 69 -5.44 11.87 -9.08
C VAL A 69 -4.67 12.49 -10.23
N ASP A 70 -3.93 13.56 -9.97
CA ASP A 70 -3.22 14.31 -11.01
C ASP A 70 -1.83 13.70 -11.29
N SER A 71 -0.97 13.59 -10.31
CA SER A 71 0.40 13.06 -10.47
C SER A 71 0.48 11.53 -10.49
N LYS A 72 -0.57 10.81 -10.08
CA LYS A 72 -0.61 9.35 -9.87
C LYS A 72 0.33 8.87 -8.75
N GLU A 73 0.82 9.77 -7.93
CA GLU A 73 1.70 9.47 -6.81
C GLU A 73 0.96 8.68 -5.72
N LEU A 74 1.61 7.66 -5.19
CA LEU A 74 1.10 6.88 -4.06
C LEU A 74 1.34 7.65 -2.77
N LEU A 75 0.26 8.09 -2.12
CA LEU A 75 0.30 8.85 -0.88
C LEU A 75 0.36 7.97 0.36
N ALA A 76 -0.41 6.88 0.37
CA ALA A 76 -0.43 5.92 1.46
C ALA A 76 -0.82 4.52 0.98
N LEU A 77 -0.21 3.53 1.62
CA LEU A 77 -0.55 2.12 1.44
C LEU A 77 -0.50 1.44 2.81
N GLU A 78 -1.56 0.73 3.20
CA GLU A 78 -1.65 0.13 4.54
C GLU A 78 -2.51 -1.13 4.55
N ALA A 79 -2.25 -2.03 5.51
CA ALA A 79 -3.05 -3.22 5.74
C ALA A 79 -3.70 -3.22 7.12
N SER A 80 -4.97 -3.62 7.19
CA SER A 80 -5.73 -3.79 8.43
C SER A 80 -6.52 -5.08 8.44
N TYR A 81 -6.83 -5.60 9.63
CA TYR A 81 -7.71 -6.76 9.79
C TYR A 81 -9.20 -6.45 9.55
N GLY A 82 -9.58 -5.21 9.71
CA GLY A 82 -10.97 -4.78 9.58
C GLY A 82 -11.16 -3.71 8.52
N ARG A 83 -12.41 -3.53 8.15
CA ARG A 83 -12.90 -2.46 7.28
C ARG A 83 -13.98 -1.68 8.03
N SER A 84 -13.55 -0.96 9.07
CA SER A 84 -14.40 -0.13 9.93
C SER A 84 -14.14 1.35 9.69
N SER A 85 -15.03 2.21 10.19
CA SER A 85 -14.86 3.66 10.13
C SER A 85 -13.60 4.14 10.85
N LEU A 86 -13.17 3.44 11.93
CA LEU A 86 -11.91 3.74 12.61
C LEU A 86 -10.69 3.39 11.74
N ASN A 87 -10.74 2.28 10.99
CA ASN A 87 -9.68 1.94 10.04
C ASN A 87 -9.60 2.98 8.92
N ALA A 88 -10.75 3.38 8.36
CA ALA A 88 -10.83 4.44 7.36
C ALA A 88 -10.27 5.77 7.89
N LEU A 89 -10.66 6.18 9.11
CA LEU A 89 -10.15 7.39 9.75
C LEU A 89 -8.61 7.36 9.93
N SER A 90 -8.07 6.26 10.45
CA SER A 90 -6.63 6.08 10.64
C SER A 90 -5.89 6.14 9.31
N PHE A 91 -6.41 5.48 8.30
CA PHE A 91 -5.82 5.46 6.96
C PHE A 91 -5.85 6.86 6.30
N LEU A 92 -6.99 7.54 6.35
CA LEU A 92 -7.13 8.91 5.81
C LEU A 92 -6.18 9.90 6.49
N LYS A 93 -6.06 9.85 7.82
CA LYS A 93 -5.06 10.65 8.54
C LYS A 93 -3.64 10.41 8.05
N LYS A 94 -3.30 9.17 7.69
CA LYS A 94 -1.99 8.84 7.14
C LYS A 94 -1.80 9.42 5.73
N ALA A 95 -2.81 9.31 4.86
CA ALA A 95 -2.77 9.89 3.52
C ALA A 95 -2.65 11.42 3.56
N LEU A 96 -3.41 12.07 4.44
CA LEU A 96 -3.40 13.53 4.60
C LEU A 96 -2.07 14.12 5.09
N ARG A 97 -1.19 13.32 5.68
CA ARG A 97 0.17 13.79 6.03
C ARG A 97 1.00 14.19 4.81
N MET A 98 0.61 13.72 3.64
CA MET A 98 1.24 14.05 2.36
C MET A 98 0.60 15.27 1.68
N CYS A 99 -0.43 15.88 2.31
CA CYS A 99 -1.17 17.00 1.78
C CYS A 99 -0.98 18.23 2.66
N THR A 100 -0.74 19.39 2.05
CA THR A 100 -0.73 20.68 2.76
C THR A 100 -2.14 21.26 2.96
N ASN A 101 -3.12 20.72 2.25
CA ASN A 101 -4.54 21.12 2.27
C ASN A 101 -5.43 19.92 2.59
N LYS A 102 -6.75 20.16 2.61
CA LYS A 102 -7.77 19.13 2.61
C LYS A 102 -8.27 18.91 1.16
N PRO A 103 -7.75 17.87 0.46
CA PRO A 103 -8.15 17.62 -0.92
C PRO A 103 -9.57 17.07 -1.01
N LEU A 104 -10.21 17.19 -2.19
CA LEU A 104 -11.40 16.41 -2.51
C LEU A 104 -11.05 14.92 -2.51
N VAL A 105 -11.84 14.09 -1.84
CA VAL A 105 -11.62 12.64 -1.76
C VAL A 105 -12.61 11.89 -2.65
N LEU A 106 -12.10 11.13 -3.62
CA LEU A 106 -12.90 10.24 -4.44
C LEU A 106 -12.88 8.83 -3.85
N VAL A 107 -14.07 8.29 -3.60
CA VAL A 107 -14.25 6.94 -3.04
C VAL A 107 -15.40 6.20 -3.70
N ASP A 108 -15.47 4.91 -3.46
CA ASP A 108 -16.69 4.15 -3.69
C ASP A 108 -17.74 4.41 -2.58
N ARG A 109 -18.89 3.74 -2.68
CA ARG A 109 -19.98 3.88 -1.69
C ARG A 109 -19.76 3.05 -0.42
N GLY A 110 -18.52 2.82 0.00
CA GLY A 110 -18.22 2.10 1.23
C GLY A 110 -18.76 2.82 2.47
N PRO A 111 -19.59 2.16 3.30
CA PRO A 111 -20.28 2.83 4.43
C PRO A 111 -19.31 3.29 5.53
N TRP A 112 -18.09 2.74 5.58
CA TRP A 112 -17.05 3.06 6.57
C TRP A 112 -16.40 4.43 6.36
N TYR A 113 -16.54 5.05 5.18
CA TYR A 113 -15.89 6.33 4.87
C TYR A 113 -16.62 7.54 5.44
N ARG A 114 -17.95 7.54 5.40
CA ARG A 114 -18.78 8.71 5.70
C ARG A 114 -18.41 9.37 7.04
N TRP A 115 -18.45 8.60 8.12
CA TRP A 115 -18.11 9.10 9.45
C TRP A 115 -16.67 9.63 9.53
N ALA A 116 -15.72 8.99 8.84
CA ALA A 116 -14.33 9.42 8.82
C ALA A 116 -14.16 10.76 8.09
N PHE A 117 -14.90 11.00 7.01
CA PHE A 117 -14.90 12.28 6.31
C PHE A 117 -15.48 13.40 7.16
N GLU A 118 -16.63 13.16 7.78
CA GLU A 118 -17.27 14.11 8.70
C GLU A 118 -16.30 14.49 9.85
N ARG A 119 -15.62 13.49 10.43
CA ARG A 119 -14.67 13.71 11.53
C ARG A 119 -13.41 14.49 11.12
N LEU A 120 -12.97 14.37 9.87
CA LEU A 120 -11.81 15.08 9.34
C LEU A 120 -12.18 16.42 8.65
N GLY A 121 -13.45 16.69 8.45
CA GLY A 121 -13.93 17.84 7.69
C GLY A 121 -13.44 17.80 6.25
N LEU A 122 -13.55 16.62 5.59
CA LEU A 122 -13.14 16.40 4.22
C LEU A 122 -14.34 16.45 3.29
N GLU A 123 -14.18 17.15 2.17
CA GLU A 123 -15.09 17.02 1.05
C GLU A 123 -14.84 15.69 0.32
N TYR A 124 -15.92 15.01 -0.07
CA TYR A 124 -15.83 13.74 -0.77
C TYR A 124 -16.88 13.61 -1.86
N ARG A 125 -16.55 12.79 -2.86
CA ARG A 125 -17.46 12.44 -3.94
C ARG A 125 -17.44 10.93 -4.16
N TYR A 126 -18.64 10.37 -4.29
CA TYR A 126 -18.79 8.98 -4.75
C TYR A 126 -18.61 8.92 -6.26
N GLU A 127 -17.60 8.21 -6.71
CA GLU A 127 -17.29 8.05 -8.13
C GLU A 127 -17.01 6.59 -8.46
N ARG A 128 -17.71 6.05 -9.46
CA ARG A 128 -17.49 4.67 -9.92
C ARG A 128 -16.43 4.58 -11.00
N PHE A 129 -16.34 5.60 -11.86
CA PHE A 129 -15.48 5.66 -13.03
C PHE A 129 -14.78 7.03 -13.11
N GLY A 130 -13.92 7.21 -14.08
CA GLY A 130 -13.28 8.49 -14.31
C GLY A 130 -12.01 8.68 -13.49
N MET A 131 -11.92 9.76 -12.71
CA MET A 131 -10.70 10.11 -11.96
C MET A 131 -10.32 9.07 -10.89
N ARG A 132 -11.30 8.34 -10.33
CA ARG A 132 -11.05 7.23 -9.38
C ARG A 132 -10.27 6.07 -10.02
N ASN A 133 -10.29 5.92 -11.34
CA ASN A 133 -9.52 4.90 -12.04
C ASN A 133 -8.00 4.96 -11.72
N SER A 134 -7.52 6.05 -11.15
CA SER A 134 -6.11 6.18 -10.72
C SER A 134 -5.77 5.17 -9.64
N VAL A 135 -6.62 5.01 -8.62
CA VAL A 135 -6.40 4.02 -7.56
C VAL A 135 -6.64 2.58 -8.05
N GLU A 136 -7.61 2.38 -8.95
CA GLU A 136 -7.85 1.07 -9.55
C GLU A 136 -6.65 0.62 -10.41
N ARG A 137 -6.05 1.54 -11.18
CA ARG A 137 -4.80 1.28 -11.93
C ARG A 137 -3.64 0.95 -11.00
N PHE A 138 -3.54 1.65 -9.86
CA PHE A 138 -2.54 1.34 -8.85
C PHE A 138 -2.73 -0.09 -8.30
N PHE A 139 -3.96 -0.49 -7.94
CA PHE A 139 -4.22 -1.85 -7.48
C PHE A 139 -3.97 -2.90 -8.56
N ARG A 140 -4.29 -2.61 -9.83
CA ARG A 140 -3.91 -3.46 -10.95
C ARG A 140 -2.40 -3.61 -11.03
N TYR A 141 -1.66 -2.51 -11.01
CA TYR A 141 -0.20 -2.51 -11.00
C TYR A 141 0.36 -3.34 -9.85
N LEU A 142 -0.17 -3.15 -8.63
CA LEU A 142 0.22 -3.92 -7.46
C LEU A 142 -0.05 -5.43 -7.64
N LYS A 143 -1.23 -5.80 -8.12
CA LYS A 143 -1.64 -7.20 -8.34
C LYS A 143 -0.83 -7.88 -9.44
N GLU A 144 -0.65 -7.25 -10.58
CA GLU A 144 0.08 -7.81 -11.72
C GLU A 144 1.56 -8.05 -11.41
N ARG A 145 2.17 -7.23 -10.54
CA ARG A 145 3.58 -7.34 -10.19
C ARG A 145 3.86 -8.16 -8.95
N THR A 146 2.83 -8.67 -8.31
CA THR A 146 3.00 -9.35 -7.03
C THR A 146 2.18 -10.63 -6.94
N VAL A 147 2.84 -11.73 -6.65
CA VAL A 147 2.18 -13.03 -6.43
C VAL A 147 1.35 -13.04 -5.16
N VAL A 148 1.61 -12.12 -4.24
CA VAL A 148 0.94 -12.02 -2.94
C VAL A 148 -0.58 -11.88 -3.08
N PHE A 149 -1.06 -11.19 -4.11
CA PHE A 149 -2.48 -10.97 -4.35
C PHE A 149 -3.16 -12.08 -5.15
N HIS A 150 -2.37 -12.94 -5.85
CA HIS A 150 -2.89 -14.05 -6.64
C HIS A 150 -2.81 -15.39 -5.90
N HIS A 151 -1.87 -15.53 -4.95
CA HIS A 151 -1.65 -16.75 -4.21
C HIS A 151 -1.82 -16.49 -2.71
N LYS A 152 -2.25 -17.52 -1.99
CA LYS A 152 -2.33 -17.49 -0.52
C LYS A 152 -0.96 -17.13 0.06
N MET A 153 -0.90 -16.08 0.85
CA MET A 153 0.33 -15.67 1.52
C MET A 153 0.85 -16.79 2.43
N SER A 154 2.10 -17.21 2.18
CA SER A 154 2.73 -18.23 3.01
C SER A 154 3.09 -17.63 4.36
N ALA A 155 2.46 -18.15 5.41
CA ALA A 155 2.74 -17.78 6.80
C ALA A 155 2.37 -18.96 7.71
N ARG A 156 2.96 -19.05 8.89
CA ARG A 156 2.62 -20.08 9.89
C ARG A 156 1.22 -19.83 10.47
N ASN A 157 0.93 -18.57 10.78
CA ASN A 157 -0.36 -18.11 11.27
C ASN A 157 -0.73 -16.74 10.66
N HIS A 158 -1.96 -16.27 10.93
CA HIS A 158 -2.45 -15.00 10.39
C HIS A 158 -1.68 -13.77 10.92
N ILE A 159 -1.18 -13.79 12.17
CA ILE A 159 -0.40 -12.70 12.77
C ILE A 159 0.91 -12.52 12.01
N GLN A 160 1.64 -13.60 11.77
CA GLN A 160 2.85 -13.55 10.93
C GLN A 160 2.52 -13.15 9.49
N GLY A 161 1.37 -13.58 8.98
CA GLY A 161 0.92 -13.24 7.64
C GLY A 161 0.71 -11.74 7.45
N ILE A 162 0.02 -11.06 8.38
CA ILE A 162 -0.16 -9.61 8.26
C ILE A 162 1.14 -8.85 8.50
N THR A 163 2.01 -9.33 9.37
CA THR A 163 3.35 -8.75 9.56
C THR A 163 4.17 -8.81 8.28
N ASN A 164 4.17 -9.97 7.61
CA ASN A 164 4.83 -10.14 6.31
C ASN A 164 4.20 -9.29 5.22
N LEU A 165 2.87 -9.14 5.23
CA LEU A 165 2.15 -8.27 4.30
C LEU A 165 2.55 -6.80 4.52
N LYS A 166 2.56 -6.32 5.75
CA LYS A 166 2.98 -4.95 6.08
C LYS A 166 4.42 -4.67 5.64
N LEU A 167 5.33 -5.61 5.92
CA LEU A 167 6.72 -5.54 5.44
C LEU A 167 6.77 -5.43 3.92
N PHE A 168 6.04 -6.29 3.23
CA PHE A 168 5.95 -6.29 1.78
C PHE A 168 5.41 -4.96 1.24
N LEU A 169 4.31 -4.44 1.81
CA LEU A 169 3.71 -3.18 1.37
C LEU A 169 4.65 -1.99 1.59
N SER A 170 5.43 -1.97 2.69
CA SER A 170 6.44 -0.95 2.94
C SER A 170 7.54 -0.97 1.88
N LEU A 171 8.08 -2.15 1.57
CA LEU A 171 9.09 -2.31 0.50
C LEU A 171 8.53 -1.95 -0.88
N PHE A 172 7.28 -2.32 -1.14
CA PHE A 172 6.62 -1.99 -2.39
C PHE A 172 6.41 -0.48 -2.54
N THR A 173 6.03 0.21 -1.46
CA THR A 173 5.90 1.67 -1.44
C THR A 173 7.23 2.34 -1.80
N LEU A 174 8.33 1.93 -1.17
CA LEU A 174 9.67 2.44 -1.49
C LEU A 174 10.04 2.23 -2.96
N TYR A 175 9.81 1.01 -3.47
CA TYR A 175 10.06 0.70 -4.88
C TYR A 175 9.21 1.56 -5.82
N TYR A 176 7.92 1.69 -5.52
CA TYR A 176 6.99 2.44 -6.37
C TYR A 176 7.37 3.93 -6.42
N GLN A 177 7.68 4.53 -5.27
CA GLN A 177 8.11 5.92 -5.17
C GLN A 177 9.43 6.14 -5.91
N ALA A 178 10.44 5.29 -5.71
CA ALA A 178 11.72 5.38 -6.42
C ALA A 178 11.56 5.24 -7.94
N ALA A 179 10.68 4.35 -8.41
CA ALA A 179 10.39 4.17 -9.83
C ALA A 179 9.60 5.34 -10.44
N SER A 180 8.90 6.12 -9.62
CA SER A 180 8.12 7.29 -10.07
C SER A 180 8.96 8.55 -10.13
N THR A 181 10.00 8.69 -9.30
CA THR A 181 10.94 9.83 -9.30
C THR A 181 11.97 9.77 -10.43
N GLY A 182 12.16 8.62 -11.05
CA GLY A 182 13.08 8.43 -12.19
C GLY A 182 12.42 8.62 -13.57
N ARG A 183 11.20 9.12 -13.62
CA ARG A 183 10.49 9.49 -14.84
C ARG A 183 10.25 10.99 -14.85
#